data_9857c7605339d616b59506f64ed6d035
#
_entry.id   9857c7605339d616b59506f64ed6d035
#
_cell.length_a   1.000
_cell.length_b   1.000
_cell.length_c   1.000
_cell.angle_alpha   90.00
_cell.angle_beta   90.00
_cell.angle_gamma   90.00
#
_symmetry.space_group_name_H-M   'P 1'
#
loop_
_entity.id
_entity.type
_entity.pdbx_description
1 polymer ?
#
loop_
_entity_poly.entity_id
_entity_poly.type
_entity_poly.pdbx_seq_one_letter_code
_entity_poly.pdbx_strand_id
1 'polypeptide(L)'
;MSTPVVRVHDLSFRYGEGDFHLHIPELELGRASSSAFIGPSGSGKTTLLHLIAGIALPQAGRIETDGVDVTQLSESARREFRIKNIGLVFQEFELLEYLSVLDNILLPYRINSALELTSGVRERARKVADQVGIGDKLSRYPRQLSQGERQRVAVCRAVLTEPALLMADEPTGNLDPLNKGRVLDILFDYAEASGATLLIVTHDRDLLERFERVFDFKDLLS
;
A
#
# COMPACT_ATOMS: atom_id res chain seq x y z
N MET A 1 9.48 0.79 24.46
CA MET A 1 8.79 0.14 23.32
C MET A 1 8.47 1.24 22.31
N SER A 2 8.81 1.08 21.04
CA SER A 2 8.48 2.09 20.00
C SER A 2 6.96 2.09 19.76
N THR A 3 6.39 3.27 19.56
CA THR A 3 4.96 3.41 19.22
C THR A 3 4.69 2.67 17.90
N PRO A 4 3.65 1.82 17.81
CA PRO A 4 3.32 1.12 16.56
C PRO A 4 2.95 2.12 15.46
N VAL A 5 3.15 1.72 14.19
CA VAL A 5 2.73 2.53 13.03
C VAL A 5 1.23 2.40 12.77
N VAL A 6 0.66 1.24 13.05
CA VAL A 6 -0.79 1.01 13.00
C VAL A 6 -1.24 0.43 14.33
N ARG A 7 -2.33 0.98 14.87
CA ARG A 7 -3.08 0.41 15.99
C ARG A 7 -4.56 0.39 15.66
N VAL A 8 -5.18 -0.77 15.83
CA VAL A 8 -6.62 -1.00 15.67
C VAL A 8 -7.17 -1.42 17.02
N HIS A 9 -8.31 -0.88 17.41
CA HIS A 9 -9.01 -1.23 18.65
C HIS A 9 -10.52 -1.34 18.42
N ASP A 10 -11.11 -2.49 18.82
CA ASP A 10 -12.54 -2.83 18.73
C ASP A 10 -13.19 -2.48 17.37
N LEU A 11 -12.46 -2.76 16.29
CA LEU A 11 -12.90 -2.43 14.95
C LEU A 11 -14.11 -3.27 14.54
N SER A 12 -15.17 -2.60 14.10
CA SER A 12 -16.33 -3.24 13.49
C SER A 12 -16.69 -2.56 12.18
N PHE A 13 -16.80 -3.37 11.10
CA PHE A 13 -17.10 -2.88 9.76
C PHE A 13 -18.03 -3.82 9.00
N ARG A 14 -18.98 -3.26 8.23
CA ARG A 14 -19.85 -3.95 7.28
C ARG A 14 -19.99 -3.15 5.99
N TYR A 15 -20.16 -3.84 4.86
CA TYR A 15 -20.57 -3.22 3.60
C TYR A 15 -22.10 -3.24 3.50
N GLY A 16 -22.73 -2.07 3.63
CA GLY A 16 -24.19 -1.93 3.50
C GLY A 16 -24.96 -2.92 4.37
N GLU A 17 -25.99 -3.56 3.79
CA GLU A 17 -26.84 -4.57 4.44
C GLU A 17 -26.39 -6.02 4.18
N GLY A 18 -25.19 -6.22 3.60
CA GLY A 18 -24.67 -7.54 3.28
C GLY A 18 -24.23 -8.34 4.52
N ASP A 19 -24.07 -9.66 4.34
CA ASP A 19 -23.66 -10.59 5.41
C ASP A 19 -22.19 -10.43 5.84
N PHE A 20 -21.37 -9.71 5.06
CA PHE A 20 -19.96 -9.49 5.40
C PHE A 20 -19.82 -8.62 6.63
N HIS A 21 -19.19 -9.17 7.67
CA HIS A 21 -18.84 -8.47 8.88
C HIS A 21 -17.38 -8.69 9.23
N LEU A 22 -16.65 -7.62 9.45
CA LEU A 22 -15.29 -7.63 9.93
C LEU A 22 -15.27 -7.11 11.37
N HIS A 23 -14.81 -7.93 12.31
CA HIS A 23 -14.55 -7.51 13.68
C HIS A 23 -13.11 -7.85 14.04
N ILE A 24 -12.35 -6.85 14.50
CA ILE A 24 -10.96 -7.00 14.95
C ILE A 24 -10.83 -6.32 16.30
N PRO A 25 -10.69 -7.09 17.37
CA PRO A 25 -10.56 -6.56 18.74
C PRO A 25 -9.32 -5.70 18.88
N GLU A 26 -8.16 -6.21 18.42
CA GLU A 26 -6.88 -5.52 18.53
C GLU A 26 -5.93 -5.95 17.42
N LEU A 27 -5.18 -4.98 16.89
CA LEU A 27 -4.07 -5.21 15.97
C LEU A 27 -3.02 -4.12 16.14
N GLU A 28 -1.75 -4.52 16.27
CA GLU A 28 -0.62 -3.59 16.25
C GLU A 28 0.42 -4.01 15.23
N LEU A 29 0.85 -3.04 14.41
CA LEU A 29 1.99 -3.18 13.50
C LEU A 29 3.13 -2.30 13.98
N GLY A 30 4.31 -2.88 14.16
CA GLY A 30 5.53 -2.16 14.57
C GLY A 30 6.03 -1.21 13.49
N ARG A 31 6.77 -0.18 13.88
CA ARG A 31 7.47 0.69 12.91
C ARG A 31 8.68 -0.01 12.34
N ALA A 32 9.04 0.34 11.10
CA ALA A 32 10.20 -0.18 10.39
C ALA A 32 10.27 -1.72 10.40
N SER A 33 9.10 -2.37 10.30
CA SER A 33 8.95 -3.83 10.29
C SER A 33 8.23 -4.28 9.02
N SER A 34 8.35 -5.57 8.71
CA SER A 34 7.61 -6.19 7.61
C SER A 34 6.57 -7.17 8.15
N SER A 35 5.33 -7.04 7.66
CA SER A 35 4.20 -7.88 8.07
C SER A 35 3.43 -8.40 6.87
N ALA A 36 2.96 -9.65 6.95
CA ALA A 36 2.06 -10.23 5.97
C ALA A 36 0.70 -10.56 6.59
N PHE A 37 -0.38 -10.24 5.89
CA PHE A 37 -1.71 -10.77 6.16
C PHE A 37 -2.03 -11.89 5.18
N ILE A 38 -2.30 -13.09 5.71
CA ILE A 38 -2.69 -14.26 4.92
C ILE A 38 -4.12 -14.67 5.26
N GLY A 39 -4.76 -15.37 4.35
CA GLY A 39 -6.12 -15.90 4.55
C GLY A 39 -6.84 -16.13 3.23
N PRO A 40 -8.02 -16.79 3.26
CA PRO A 40 -8.78 -17.07 2.06
C PRO A 40 -9.26 -15.80 1.36
N SER A 41 -9.59 -15.92 0.06
CA SER A 41 -10.23 -14.84 -0.68
C SER A 41 -11.58 -14.47 -0.02
N GLY A 42 -11.91 -13.19 0.01
CA GLY A 42 -13.15 -12.70 0.61
C GLY A 42 -13.13 -12.62 2.14
N SER A 43 -12.02 -12.94 2.83
CA SER A 43 -11.96 -12.86 4.31
C SER A 43 -11.94 -11.42 4.86
N GLY A 44 -11.71 -10.40 4.03
CA GLY A 44 -11.70 -9.00 4.45
C GLY A 44 -10.32 -8.34 4.52
N LYS A 45 -9.26 -8.99 4.03
CA LYS A 45 -7.89 -8.46 4.03
C LYS A 45 -7.77 -7.10 3.33
N THR A 46 -8.27 -7.00 2.08
CA THR A 46 -8.35 -5.75 1.32
C THR A 46 -9.17 -4.69 2.06
N THR A 47 -10.27 -5.11 2.70
CA THR A 47 -11.10 -4.23 3.51
C THR A 47 -10.31 -3.64 4.67
N LEU A 48 -9.53 -4.45 5.37
CA LEU A 48 -8.68 -3.97 6.46
C LEU A 48 -7.62 -2.99 5.96
N LEU A 49 -6.98 -3.24 4.80
CA LEU A 49 -6.08 -2.27 4.19
C LEU A 49 -6.78 -0.93 3.90
N HIS A 50 -8.01 -0.98 3.36
CA HIS A 50 -8.79 0.23 3.09
C HIS A 50 -9.16 0.99 4.37
N LEU A 51 -9.44 0.29 5.45
CA LEU A 51 -9.73 0.89 6.76
C LEU A 51 -8.49 1.55 7.35
N ILE A 52 -7.33 0.86 7.35
CA ILE A 52 -6.03 1.41 7.80
C ILE A 52 -5.64 2.65 6.98
N ALA A 53 -5.91 2.62 5.67
CA ALA A 53 -5.65 3.76 4.78
C ALA A 53 -6.69 4.90 4.92
N GLY A 54 -7.73 4.75 5.71
CA GLY A 54 -8.81 5.72 5.81
C GLY A 54 -9.59 5.90 4.49
N ILE A 55 -9.57 4.91 3.60
CA ILE A 55 -10.42 4.87 2.40
C ILE A 55 -11.84 4.54 2.80
N ALA A 56 -12.02 3.53 3.66
CA ALA A 56 -13.26 3.20 4.32
C ALA A 56 -13.21 3.62 5.79
N LEU A 57 -14.39 3.78 6.39
CA LEU A 57 -14.52 4.07 7.82
C LEU A 57 -15.26 2.93 8.51
N PRO A 58 -14.83 2.51 9.71
CA PRO A 58 -15.56 1.54 10.51
C PRO A 58 -16.87 2.13 11.07
N GLN A 59 -17.85 1.26 11.39
CA GLN A 59 -19.03 1.65 12.15
C GLN A 59 -18.73 1.85 13.63
N ALA A 60 -17.74 1.11 14.17
CA ALA A 60 -17.29 1.24 15.54
C ALA A 60 -15.79 0.93 15.64
N GLY A 61 -15.18 1.35 16.74
CA GLY A 61 -13.77 1.17 17.00
C GLY A 61 -12.92 2.32 16.50
N ARG A 62 -11.60 2.15 16.64
CA ARG A 62 -10.60 3.18 16.36
C ARG A 62 -9.44 2.63 15.56
N ILE A 63 -8.94 3.42 14.63
CA ILE A 63 -7.72 3.12 13.88
C ILE A 63 -6.78 4.32 13.99
N GLU A 64 -5.60 4.07 14.55
CA GLU A 64 -4.48 5.00 14.51
C GLU A 64 -3.47 4.53 13.46
N THR A 65 -3.10 5.42 12.55
CA THR A 65 -2.04 5.18 11.57
C THR A 65 -1.03 6.32 11.66
N ASP A 66 0.23 5.97 11.83
CA ASP A 66 1.35 6.90 12.04
C ASP A 66 1.07 7.96 13.14
N GLY A 67 0.44 7.52 14.24
CA GLY A 67 0.09 8.35 15.40
C GLY A 67 -1.15 9.24 15.20
N VAL A 68 -1.84 9.13 14.06
CA VAL A 68 -3.06 9.89 13.75
C VAL A 68 -4.28 8.97 13.77
N ASP A 69 -5.30 9.36 14.52
CA ASP A 69 -6.61 8.69 14.51
C ASP A 69 -7.34 9.01 13.20
N VAL A 70 -7.23 8.09 12.23
CA VAL A 70 -7.82 8.26 10.91
C VAL A 70 -9.35 8.18 10.92
N THR A 71 -9.94 7.59 11.98
CA THR A 71 -11.39 7.46 12.12
C THR A 71 -12.06 8.79 12.45
N GLN A 72 -11.33 9.73 13.06
CA GLN A 72 -11.84 11.04 13.46
C GLN A 72 -11.60 12.13 12.39
N LEU A 73 -10.83 11.83 11.36
CA LEU A 73 -10.54 12.81 10.33
C LEU A 73 -11.74 13.05 9.40
N SER A 74 -11.92 14.28 8.96
CA SER A 74 -12.81 14.59 7.84
C SER A 74 -12.32 13.90 6.55
N GLU A 75 -13.20 13.74 5.56
CA GLU A 75 -12.85 13.09 4.29
C GLU A 75 -11.66 13.80 3.60
N SER A 76 -11.63 15.11 3.61
CA SER A 76 -10.51 15.89 3.05
C SER A 76 -9.20 15.64 3.80
N ALA A 77 -9.25 15.65 5.13
CA ALA A 77 -8.09 15.40 5.98
C ALA A 77 -7.56 13.96 5.83
N ARG A 78 -8.45 12.96 5.69
CA ARG A 78 -8.04 11.57 5.40
C ARG A 78 -7.34 11.45 4.05
N ARG A 79 -7.84 12.13 3.01
CA ARG A 79 -7.18 12.14 1.68
C ARG A 79 -5.80 12.76 1.75
N GLU A 80 -5.66 13.88 2.47
CA GLU A 80 -4.37 14.54 2.67
C GLU A 80 -3.41 13.68 3.49
N PHE A 81 -3.88 13.10 4.59
CA PHE A 81 -3.10 12.19 5.42
C PHE A 81 -2.60 11.00 4.61
N ARG A 82 -3.50 10.31 3.90
CA ARG A 82 -3.17 9.14 3.09
C ARG A 82 -2.10 9.44 2.05
N ILE A 83 -2.27 10.50 1.29
CA ILE A 83 -1.34 10.80 0.18
C ILE A 83 0.07 11.16 0.66
N LYS A 84 0.20 11.66 1.90
CA LYS A 84 1.50 12.01 2.51
C LYS A 84 2.17 10.84 3.20
N ASN A 85 1.40 9.95 3.84
CA ASN A 85 1.94 9.00 4.81
C ASN A 85 1.82 7.54 4.39
N ILE A 86 0.99 7.24 3.37
CA ILE A 86 0.69 5.87 2.98
C ILE A 86 0.96 5.66 1.49
N GLY A 87 1.84 4.71 1.17
CA GLY A 87 2.02 4.19 -0.18
C GLY A 87 1.10 2.98 -0.40
N LEU A 88 0.30 3.00 -1.47
CA LEU A 88 -0.62 1.92 -1.79
C LEU A 88 -0.27 1.29 -3.13
N VAL A 89 -0.05 -0.03 -3.12
CA VAL A 89 0.12 -0.86 -4.32
C VAL A 89 -1.08 -1.80 -4.42
N PHE A 90 -1.86 -1.65 -5.48
CA PHE A 90 -3.08 -2.43 -5.71
C PHE A 90 -2.80 -3.63 -6.61
N GLN A 91 -3.64 -4.66 -6.51
CA GLN A 91 -3.56 -5.87 -7.32
C GLN A 91 -3.72 -5.57 -8.82
N GLU A 92 -4.59 -4.65 -9.21
CA GLU A 92 -4.86 -4.27 -10.60
C GLU A 92 -4.10 -3.01 -11.05
N PHE A 93 -2.97 -2.70 -10.40
CA PHE A 93 -2.04 -1.59 -10.71
C PHE A 93 -2.67 -0.18 -10.60
N GLU A 94 -3.94 0.00 -10.92
CA GLU A 94 -4.67 1.28 -10.91
C GLU A 94 -3.91 2.40 -11.67
N LEU A 95 -3.40 2.05 -12.86
CA LEU A 95 -2.74 3.00 -13.75
C LEU A 95 -3.75 3.65 -14.69
N LEU A 96 -3.62 4.95 -14.88
CA LEU A 96 -4.43 5.69 -15.84
C LEU A 96 -3.88 5.50 -17.26
N GLU A 97 -4.63 4.82 -18.12
CA GLU A 97 -4.20 4.40 -19.45
C GLU A 97 -3.87 5.57 -20.40
N TYR A 98 -4.44 6.74 -20.15
CA TYR A 98 -4.21 7.96 -20.94
C TYR A 98 -3.06 8.83 -20.42
N LEU A 99 -2.41 8.45 -19.33
CA LEU A 99 -1.21 9.10 -18.79
C LEU A 99 0.04 8.31 -19.16
N SER A 100 1.15 9.04 -19.39
CA SER A 100 2.45 8.41 -19.53
C SER A 100 2.87 7.68 -18.24
N VAL A 101 3.89 6.82 -18.31
CA VAL A 101 4.50 6.18 -17.14
C VAL A 101 4.94 7.23 -16.13
N LEU A 102 5.67 8.27 -16.58
CA LEU A 102 6.11 9.36 -15.69
C LEU A 102 4.92 10.07 -15.04
N ASP A 103 3.86 10.34 -15.79
CA ASP A 103 2.68 11.03 -15.27
C ASP A 103 1.88 10.17 -14.28
N ASN A 104 1.84 8.85 -14.49
CA ASN A 104 1.28 7.91 -13.52
C ASN A 104 2.09 7.89 -12.21
N ILE A 105 3.42 7.91 -12.29
CA ILE A 105 4.30 7.97 -11.10
C ILE A 105 4.09 9.30 -10.36
N LEU A 106 3.97 10.41 -11.08
CA LEU A 106 3.77 11.76 -10.52
C LEU A 106 2.34 12.04 -10.07
N LEU A 107 1.40 11.12 -10.30
CA LEU A 107 -0.02 11.33 -10.05
C LEU A 107 -0.34 11.85 -8.63
N PRO A 108 0.25 11.33 -7.54
CA PRO A 108 -0.01 11.84 -6.19
C PRO A 108 0.19 13.36 -6.07
N TYR A 109 1.23 13.89 -6.70
CA TYR A 109 1.57 15.31 -6.68
C TYR A 109 0.71 16.17 -7.61
N ARG A 110 -0.11 15.56 -8.46
CA ARG A 110 -1.00 16.27 -9.40
C ARG A 110 -2.43 16.36 -8.91
N ILE A 111 -2.86 15.42 -8.06
CA ILE A 111 -4.27 15.30 -7.65
C ILE A 111 -4.54 15.88 -6.27
N ASN A 112 -3.50 16.29 -5.53
CA ASN A 112 -3.68 16.81 -4.19
C ASN A 112 -2.74 17.99 -3.92
N SER A 113 -3.32 19.13 -3.54
CA SER A 113 -2.59 20.36 -3.24
C SER A 113 -1.71 20.29 -1.97
N ALA A 114 -1.86 19.25 -1.16
CA ALA A 114 -1.00 19.02 0.01
C ALA A 114 0.43 18.59 -0.37
N LEU A 115 0.67 18.24 -1.63
CA LEU A 115 1.98 17.90 -2.19
C LEU A 115 2.34 18.86 -3.33
N GLU A 116 3.56 19.40 -3.27
CA GLU A 116 4.06 20.30 -4.30
C GLU A 116 4.93 19.55 -5.33
N LEU A 117 4.57 19.66 -6.62
CA LEU A 117 5.31 19.05 -7.71
C LEU A 117 6.52 19.90 -8.13
N THR A 118 7.62 19.76 -7.42
CA THR A 118 8.89 20.47 -7.69
C THR A 118 9.75 19.76 -8.75
N SER A 119 10.83 20.40 -9.21
CA SER A 119 11.84 19.77 -10.06
C SER A 119 12.52 18.59 -9.36
N GLY A 120 12.76 18.69 -8.04
CA GLY A 120 13.31 17.62 -7.22
C GLY A 120 12.44 16.37 -7.17
N VAL A 121 11.10 16.54 -7.09
CA VAL A 121 10.16 15.40 -7.17
C VAL A 121 10.24 14.71 -8.54
N ARG A 122 10.36 15.49 -9.63
CA ARG A 122 10.50 14.91 -10.97
C ARG A 122 11.81 14.15 -11.14
N GLU A 123 12.89 14.64 -10.55
CA GLU A 123 14.18 13.95 -10.56
C GLU A 123 14.11 12.66 -9.71
N ARG A 124 13.52 12.70 -8.53
CA ARG A 124 13.29 11.53 -7.69
C ARG A 124 12.44 10.47 -8.41
N ALA A 125 11.37 10.89 -9.12
CA ALA A 125 10.56 9.98 -9.91
C ALA A 125 11.38 9.23 -10.97
N ARG A 126 12.31 9.92 -11.65
CA ARG A 126 13.23 9.29 -12.62
C ARG A 126 14.17 8.32 -11.92
N LYS A 127 14.79 8.73 -10.80
CA LYS A 127 15.73 7.87 -10.05
C LYS A 127 15.04 6.58 -9.56
N VAL A 128 13.84 6.68 -9.02
CA VAL A 128 13.06 5.49 -8.59
C VAL A 128 12.75 4.60 -9.79
N ALA A 129 12.34 5.18 -10.92
CA ALA A 129 12.05 4.41 -12.13
C ALA A 129 13.31 3.71 -12.68
N ASP A 130 14.47 4.35 -12.63
CA ASP A 130 15.76 3.74 -13.03
C ASP A 130 16.13 2.57 -12.10
N GLN A 131 15.97 2.74 -10.77
CA GLN A 131 16.26 1.70 -9.77
C GLN A 131 15.43 0.43 -10.00
N VAL A 132 14.17 0.58 -10.40
CA VAL A 132 13.29 -0.58 -10.66
C VAL A 132 13.32 -1.05 -12.13
N GLY A 133 14.21 -0.48 -12.96
CA GLY A 133 14.45 -0.93 -14.35
C GLY A 133 13.34 -0.57 -15.34
N ILE A 134 12.71 0.60 -15.17
CA ILE A 134 11.71 1.16 -16.11
C ILE A 134 12.03 2.60 -16.56
N GLY A 135 13.24 3.09 -16.28
CA GLY A 135 13.64 4.46 -16.62
C GLY A 135 13.58 4.78 -18.12
N ASP A 136 13.89 3.78 -18.97
CA ASP A 136 13.78 3.90 -20.44
C ASP A 136 12.33 3.96 -20.96
N LYS A 137 11.33 3.77 -20.09
CA LYS A 137 9.91 3.65 -20.44
C LYS A 137 9.06 4.82 -19.97
N LEU A 138 9.64 5.85 -19.38
CA LEU A 138 8.93 6.97 -18.77
C LEU A 138 7.97 7.73 -19.71
N SER A 139 8.25 7.74 -21.02
CA SER A 139 7.38 8.34 -22.03
C SER A 139 6.33 7.39 -22.61
N ARG A 140 6.38 6.10 -22.27
CA ARG A 140 5.39 5.12 -22.73
C ARG A 140 4.09 5.24 -21.97
N TYR A 141 3.05 4.55 -22.47
CA TYR A 141 1.74 4.44 -21.85
C TYR A 141 1.52 3.03 -21.27
N PRO A 142 0.65 2.83 -20.26
CA PRO A 142 0.45 1.54 -19.62
C PRO A 142 0.17 0.38 -20.59
N ARG A 143 -0.61 0.62 -21.66
CA ARG A 143 -0.91 -0.39 -22.71
C ARG A 143 0.32 -0.92 -23.46
N GLN A 144 1.46 -0.23 -23.38
CA GLN A 144 2.72 -0.59 -24.05
C GLN A 144 3.66 -1.35 -23.09
N LEU A 145 3.23 -1.64 -21.88
CA LEU A 145 4.01 -2.28 -20.83
C LEU A 145 3.53 -3.71 -20.57
N SER A 146 4.46 -4.59 -20.21
CA SER A 146 4.13 -5.89 -19.62
C SER A 146 3.48 -5.72 -18.24
N GLN A 147 2.85 -6.77 -17.72
CA GLN A 147 2.23 -6.75 -16.38
C GLN A 147 3.26 -6.42 -15.29
N GLY A 148 4.46 -7.04 -15.33
CA GLY A 148 5.53 -6.75 -14.38
C GLY A 148 6.04 -5.31 -14.46
N GLU A 149 6.08 -4.70 -15.66
CA GLU A 149 6.42 -3.28 -15.82
C GLU A 149 5.33 -2.37 -15.25
N ARG A 150 4.05 -2.68 -15.49
CA ARG A 150 2.91 -1.94 -14.89
C ARG A 150 2.96 -1.99 -13.37
N GLN A 151 3.27 -3.16 -12.80
CA GLN A 151 3.41 -3.30 -11.36
C GLN A 151 4.56 -2.44 -10.82
N ARG A 152 5.70 -2.42 -11.50
CA ARG A 152 6.82 -1.54 -11.09
C ARG A 152 6.45 -0.05 -11.18
N VAL A 153 5.66 0.37 -12.16
CA VAL A 153 5.11 1.75 -12.21
C VAL A 153 4.23 2.03 -10.99
N ALA A 154 3.35 1.10 -10.62
CA ALA A 154 2.48 1.25 -9.43
C ALA A 154 3.31 1.33 -8.14
N VAL A 155 4.37 0.53 -8.02
CA VAL A 155 5.32 0.63 -6.89
C VAL A 155 6.02 1.99 -6.87
N CYS A 156 6.58 2.46 -8.02
CA CYS A 156 7.19 3.80 -8.10
C CYS A 156 6.23 4.90 -7.64
N ARG A 157 4.97 4.84 -8.06
CA ARG A 157 3.94 5.79 -7.63
C ARG A 157 3.72 5.76 -6.12
N ALA A 158 3.68 4.56 -5.53
CA ALA A 158 3.44 4.36 -4.11
C ALA A 158 4.59 4.88 -3.24
N VAL A 159 5.85 4.71 -3.68
CA VAL A 159 7.03 5.08 -2.90
C VAL A 159 7.49 6.53 -3.14
N LEU A 160 7.00 7.20 -4.19
CA LEU A 160 7.46 8.54 -4.55
C LEU A 160 7.21 9.60 -3.47
N THR A 161 6.16 9.43 -2.67
CA THR A 161 5.81 10.33 -1.57
C THR A 161 6.59 10.07 -0.28
N GLU A 162 7.50 9.08 -0.29
CA GLU A 162 8.31 8.67 0.88
C GLU A 162 7.44 8.31 2.09
N PRO A 163 6.48 7.37 1.92
CA PRO A 163 5.50 7.04 2.95
C PRO A 163 6.13 6.36 4.16
N ALA A 164 5.57 6.62 5.36
CA ALA A 164 5.92 5.89 6.58
C ALA A 164 5.37 4.45 6.61
N LEU A 165 4.26 4.21 5.88
CA LEU A 165 3.60 2.91 5.74
C LEU A 165 3.40 2.57 4.27
N LEU A 166 4.05 1.50 3.81
CA LEU A 166 3.87 0.96 2.47
C LEU A 166 2.98 -0.28 2.55
N MET A 167 1.83 -0.23 1.88
CA MET A 167 0.87 -1.32 1.86
C MET A 167 0.69 -1.85 0.44
N ALA A 168 0.63 -3.18 0.30
CA ALA A 168 0.41 -3.82 -0.98
C ALA A 168 -0.66 -4.92 -0.88
N ASP A 169 -1.65 -4.85 -1.75
CA ASP A 169 -2.70 -5.86 -1.87
C ASP A 169 -2.40 -6.80 -3.03
N GLU A 170 -2.04 -8.06 -2.71
CA GLU A 170 -1.69 -9.11 -3.69
C GLU A 170 -0.71 -8.62 -4.79
N PRO A 171 0.41 -7.97 -4.45
CA PRO A 171 1.26 -7.26 -5.42
C PRO A 171 1.90 -8.18 -6.46
N THR A 172 1.81 -9.49 -6.28
CA THR A 172 2.41 -10.51 -7.14
C THR A 172 1.40 -11.44 -7.82
N GLY A 173 0.10 -11.27 -7.55
CA GLY A 173 -0.95 -12.22 -7.95
C GLY A 173 -1.04 -12.49 -9.45
N ASN A 174 -0.73 -11.51 -10.28
CA ASN A 174 -0.84 -11.59 -11.75
C ASN A 174 0.52 -11.69 -12.46
N LEU A 175 1.60 -12.03 -11.73
CA LEU A 175 2.95 -12.02 -12.28
C LEU A 175 3.53 -13.43 -12.42
N ASP A 176 4.41 -13.61 -13.41
CA ASP A 176 5.25 -14.80 -13.51
C ASP A 176 6.29 -14.84 -12.35
N PRO A 177 6.88 -16.03 -12.05
CA PRO A 177 7.76 -16.18 -10.89
C PRO A 177 8.95 -15.21 -10.86
N LEU A 178 9.53 -14.88 -12.02
CA LEU A 178 10.67 -13.96 -12.10
C LEU A 178 10.26 -12.53 -11.72
N ASN A 179 9.13 -12.06 -12.25
CA ASN A 179 8.62 -10.72 -11.95
C ASN A 179 8.07 -10.63 -10.51
N LYS A 180 7.51 -11.73 -9.96
CA LYS A 180 7.12 -11.80 -8.54
C LYS A 180 8.31 -11.48 -7.62
N GLY A 181 9.43 -12.19 -7.79
CA GLY A 181 10.63 -11.96 -6.99
C GLY A 181 11.11 -10.50 -7.07
N ARG A 182 11.23 -9.97 -8.29
CA ARG A 182 11.67 -8.58 -8.50
C ARG A 182 10.79 -7.53 -7.83
N VAL A 183 9.47 -7.67 -7.91
CA VAL A 183 8.54 -6.72 -7.28
C VAL A 183 8.66 -6.76 -5.76
N LEU A 184 8.79 -7.96 -5.19
CA LEU A 184 9.00 -8.11 -3.75
C LEU A 184 10.33 -7.52 -3.30
N ASP A 185 11.41 -7.81 -4.02
CA ASP A 185 12.72 -7.23 -3.71
C ASP A 185 12.65 -5.71 -3.67
N ILE A 186 12.02 -5.07 -4.65
CA ILE A 186 11.84 -3.62 -4.68
C ILE A 186 11.08 -3.10 -3.45
N LEU A 187 10.02 -3.80 -3.02
CA LEU A 187 9.22 -3.38 -1.86
C LEU A 187 10.01 -3.52 -0.55
N PHE A 188 10.74 -4.64 -0.37
CA PHE A 188 11.57 -4.89 0.81
C PHE A 188 12.77 -3.95 0.85
N ASP A 189 13.51 -3.80 -0.26
CA ASP A 189 14.68 -2.91 -0.36
C ASP A 189 14.29 -1.45 -0.05
N TYR A 190 13.13 -1.02 -0.57
CA TYR A 190 12.62 0.31 -0.25
C TYR A 190 12.30 0.46 1.24
N ALA A 191 11.58 -0.50 1.84
CA ALA A 191 11.20 -0.45 3.24
C ALA A 191 12.43 -0.42 4.14
N GLU A 192 13.43 -1.26 3.86
CA GLU A 192 14.71 -1.29 4.60
C GLU A 192 15.47 0.03 4.46
N ALA A 193 15.64 0.53 3.23
CA ALA A 193 16.41 1.75 2.98
C ALA A 193 15.76 3.02 3.54
N SER A 194 14.42 3.09 3.57
CA SER A 194 13.67 4.26 4.05
C SER A 194 13.25 4.19 5.51
N GLY A 195 13.32 3.01 6.14
CA GLY A 195 12.73 2.76 7.46
C GLY A 195 11.20 2.76 7.46
N ALA A 196 10.56 2.63 6.28
CA ALA A 196 9.12 2.50 6.17
C ALA A 196 8.66 1.13 6.71
N THR A 197 7.46 1.08 7.26
CA THR A 197 6.82 -0.20 7.59
C THR A 197 6.19 -0.79 6.33
N LEU A 198 6.42 -2.09 6.09
CA LEU A 198 5.85 -2.82 4.96
C LEU A 198 4.71 -3.74 5.43
N LEU A 199 3.54 -3.61 4.82
CA LEU A 199 2.40 -4.51 5.03
C LEU A 199 1.96 -5.08 3.69
N ILE A 200 2.01 -6.39 3.54
CA ILE A 200 1.55 -7.07 2.32
C ILE A 200 0.38 -8.01 2.65
N VAL A 201 -0.68 -7.90 1.89
CA VAL A 201 -1.73 -8.93 1.82
C VAL A 201 -1.34 -9.91 0.73
N THR A 202 -1.31 -11.20 1.06
CA THR A 202 -1.02 -12.25 0.07
C THR A 202 -1.67 -13.58 0.44
N HIS A 203 -1.92 -14.41 -0.56
CA HIS A 203 -2.26 -15.83 -0.38
C HIS A 203 -1.08 -16.75 -0.71
N ASP A 204 0.03 -16.21 -1.20
CA ASP A 204 1.24 -16.94 -1.58
C ASP A 204 2.07 -17.27 -0.32
N ARG A 205 2.05 -18.53 0.09
CA ARG A 205 2.73 -18.98 1.30
C ARG A 205 4.25 -19.06 1.16
N ASP A 206 4.76 -19.16 -0.06
CA ASP A 206 6.21 -19.25 -0.31
C ASP A 206 6.93 -17.94 0.02
N LEU A 207 6.18 -16.84 0.16
CA LEU A 207 6.71 -15.53 0.48
C LEU A 207 6.85 -15.26 1.99
N LEU A 208 6.21 -16.09 2.84
CA LEU A 208 6.02 -15.76 4.26
C LEU A 208 7.31 -15.75 5.07
N GLU A 209 8.31 -16.53 4.68
CA GLU A 209 9.62 -16.56 5.32
C GLU A 209 10.38 -15.22 5.24
N ARG A 210 9.96 -14.32 4.34
CA ARG A 210 10.58 -12.99 4.17
C ARG A 210 10.08 -11.96 5.18
N PHE A 211 8.96 -12.23 5.86
CA PHE A 211 8.32 -11.28 6.77
C PHE A 211 8.72 -11.53 8.21
N GLU A 212 8.92 -10.46 8.97
CA GLU A 212 9.15 -10.53 10.41
C GLU A 212 7.92 -11.03 11.18
N ARG A 213 6.72 -10.70 10.69
CA ARG A 213 5.46 -11.12 11.30
C ARG A 213 4.46 -11.55 10.22
N VAL A 214 3.80 -12.66 10.50
CA VAL A 214 2.71 -13.18 9.66
C VAL A 214 1.45 -13.29 10.52
N PHE A 215 0.37 -12.69 10.05
CA PHE A 215 -0.94 -12.75 10.67
C PHE A 215 -1.87 -13.63 9.81
N ASP A 216 -2.35 -14.75 10.34
CA ASP A 216 -3.48 -15.43 9.71
C ASP A 216 -4.74 -14.60 9.98
N PHE A 217 -5.42 -14.21 8.92
CA PHE A 217 -6.59 -13.33 9.03
C PHE A 217 -7.72 -13.97 9.84
N LYS A 218 -7.76 -15.31 9.91
CA LYS A 218 -8.72 -16.04 10.75
C LYS A 218 -8.50 -15.79 12.24
N ASP A 219 -7.24 -15.61 12.65
CA ASP A 219 -6.88 -15.41 14.05
C ASP A 219 -7.14 -13.95 14.50
N LEU A 220 -7.31 -13.04 13.54
CA LEU A 220 -7.67 -11.63 13.81
C LEU A 220 -9.18 -11.43 13.98
N LEU A 221 -9.99 -12.38 13.50
CA LEU A 221 -11.44 -12.32 13.57
C LEU A 221 -11.90 -13.05 14.83
N SER A 222 -12.45 -12.33 15.79
CA SER A 222 -12.98 -12.89 17.05
C SER A 222 -14.48 -12.75 17.11
#